data_c4ded9e11ce9c8899578ebd66165b017
#
_entry.id   c4ded9e11ce9c8899578ebd66165b017
#
_cell.length_a   1.000
_cell.length_b   1.000
_cell.length_c   1.000
_cell.angle_alpha   90.00
_cell.angle_beta   90.00
_cell.angle_gamma   90.00
#
_symmetry.space_group_name_H-M   'P 1'
#
loop_
_entity.id
_entity.type
_entity.pdbx_description
1 polymer ?
#
loop_
_entity_poly.entity_id
_entity_poly.type
_entity_poly.pdbx_seq_one_letter_code
_entity_poly.pdbx_strand_id
1 'polypeptide(L)'
;MARRSTQRLKTAPQHEPTQPREIDFAWLGGTVGLHLRLAQEVAFQAFARRVNGVDGSPWRFAVLFLIDANPGLTQGDLAAAIRRNTSSLTPVLDDLCRLDYVVRERLASDRRAYTLTLTPAGKAVMAKLRASAVAHEREIDRLVGRTNRAELIRTLKRIISGLEEGRDR
;
A
#
# COMPACT_ATOMS: atom_id res chain seq x y z
N MET A 1 15.13 10.55 70.64
CA MET A 1 15.82 11.27 69.54
C MET A 1 15.96 10.33 68.33
N ALA A 2 15.06 10.42 67.35
CA ALA A 2 15.04 9.57 66.19
C ALA A 2 15.65 10.31 64.97
N ARG A 3 16.75 9.79 64.43
CA ARG A 3 17.39 10.34 63.23
C ARG A 3 16.64 9.84 61.99
N ARG A 4 16.04 10.75 61.26
CA ARG A 4 15.44 10.49 59.95
C ARG A 4 16.57 10.46 58.90
N SER A 5 16.81 9.29 58.32
CA SER A 5 17.70 9.13 57.13
C SER A 5 16.91 9.57 55.89
N THR A 6 17.35 10.64 55.26
CA THR A 6 16.88 11.11 53.94
C THR A 6 17.55 10.27 52.87
N GLN A 7 16.79 9.37 52.31
CA GLN A 7 17.19 8.57 51.12
C GLN A 7 17.14 9.48 49.90
N ARG A 8 18.31 9.82 49.32
CA ARG A 8 18.43 10.52 48.02
C ARG A 8 17.94 9.57 46.94
N LEU A 9 16.87 9.94 46.30
CA LEU A 9 16.41 9.34 45.03
C LEU A 9 17.51 9.55 43.98
N LYS A 10 18.12 8.47 43.51
CA LYS A 10 18.99 8.49 42.35
C LYS A 10 18.15 8.80 41.12
N THR A 11 18.37 9.96 40.53
CA THR A 11 17.82 10.34 39.20
C THR A 11 18.28 9.30 38.17
N ALA A 12 17.30 8.72 37.45
CA ALA A 12 17.57 7.82 36.32
C ALA A 12 18.39 8.57 35.26
N PRO A 13 19.30 7.91 34.54
CA PRO A 13 20.07 8.54 33.49
C PRO A 13 19.09 9.02 32.39
N GLN A 14 19.18 10.30 32.07
CA GLN A 14 18.46 10.89 30.95
C GLN A 14 19.03 10.28 29.67
N HIS A 15 18.18 9.57 28.93
CA HIS A 15 18.52 9.01 27.63
C HIS A 15 18.67 10.20 26.66
N GLU A 16 19.90 10.60 26.36
CA GLU A 16 20.15 11.54 25.26
C GLU A 16 19.61 10.95 23.97
N PRO A 17 18.93 11.74 23.11
CA PRO A 17 18.47 11.25 21.82
C PRO A 17 19.70 10.84 21.00
N THR A 18 19.91 9.55 20.88
CA THR A 18 20.96 8.97 20.04
C THR A 18 20.72 9.44 18.61
N GLN A 19 21.65 10.18 18.03
CA GLN A 19 21.60 10.55 16.62
C GLN A 19 21.45 9.26 15.79
N PRO A 20 20.58 9.27 14.75
CA PRO A 20 20.41 8.09 13.91
C PRO A 20 21.76 7.65 13.37
N ARG A 21 22.13 6.41 13.67
CA ARG A 21 23.38 5.84 13.17
C ARG A 21 23.28 5.76 11.64
N GLU A 22 24.25 6.30 10.94
CA GLU A 22 24.39 6.12 9.50
C GLU A 22 24.63 4.64 9.20
N ILE A 23 23.76 4.04 8.40
CA ILE A 23 23.85 2.62 8.02
C ILE A 23 24.49 2.54 6.64
N ASP A 24 25.64 1.89 6.57
CA ASP A 24 26.27 1.55 5.30
C ASP A 24 25.56 0.34 4.69
N PHE A 25 24.96 0.54 3.52
CA PHE A 25 24.31 -0.54 2.75
C PHE A 25 25.31 -1.39 1.96
N ALA A 26 26.59 -1.02 1.93
CA ALA A 26 27.64 -1.72 1.18
C ALA A 26 27.21 -2.06 -0.26
N TRP A 27 27.42 -3.30 -0.72
CA TRP A 27 26.99 -3.76 -2.03
C TRP A 27 25.47 -3.57 -2.30
N LEU A 28 24.64 -3.74 -1.28
CA LEU A 28 23.18 -3.62 -1.39
C LEU A 28 22.75 -2.22 -1.85
N GLY A 29 23.50 -1.17 -1.45
CA GLY A 29 23.24 0.21 -1.84
C GLY A 29 23.28 0.48 -3.36
N GLY A 30 23.98 -0.37 -4.13
CA GLY A 30 24.03 -0.30 -5.59
C GLY A 30 22.97 -1.15 -6.30
N THR A 31 22.06 -1.83 -5.59
CA THR A 31 21.13 -2.77 -6.22
C THR A 31 19.79 -2.14 -6.61
N VAL A 32 19.28 -2.51 -7.79
CA VAL A 32 17.95 -2.10 -8.26
C VAL A 32 16.85 -2.59 -7.29
N GLY A 33 17.00 -3.81 -6.77
CA GLY A 33 16.01 -4.40 -5.85
C GLY A 33 15.80 -3.58 -4.58
N LEU A 34 16.87 -3.08 -3.93
CA LEU A 34 16.77 -2.21 -2.79
C LEU A 34 16.03 -0.92 -3.13
N HIS A 35 16.39 -0.26 -4.23
CA HIS A 35 15.78 1.01 -4.63
C HIS A 35 14.30 0.86 -4.97
N LEU A 36 13.90 -0.23 -5.64
CA LEU A 36 12.49 -0.55 -5.87
C LEU A 36 11.72 -0.70 -4.54
N ARG A 37 12.30 -1.41 -3.58
CA ARG A 37 11.67 -1.62 -2.27
C ARG A 37 11.54 -0.32 -1.48
N LEU A 38 12.61 0.49 -1.43
CA LEU A 38 12.60 1.77 -0.72
C LEU A 38 11.66 2.78 -1.39
N ALA A 39 11.68 2.88 -2.71
CA ALA A 39 10.78 3.76 -3.46
C ALA A 39 9.31 3.41 -3.21
N GLN A 40 8.96 2.13 -3.23
CA GLN A 40 7.61 1.65 -2.91
C GLN A 40 7.21 2.06 -1.48
N GLU A 41 8.07 1.84 -0.49
CA GLU A 41 7.79 2.13 0.91
C GLU A 41 7.50 3.64 1.12
N VAL A 42 8.40 4.48 0.61
CA VAL A 42 8.28 5.94 0.76
C VAL A 42 7.06 6.47 0.00
N ALA A 43 6.79 5.96 -1.21
CA ALA A 43 5.61 6.32 -1.97
C ALA A 43 4.32 5.94 -1.23
N PHE A 44 4.26 4.75 -0.63
CA PHE A 44 3.10 4.29 0.13
C PHE A 44 2.87 5.14 1.38
N GLN A 45 3.93 5.47 2.12
CA GLN A 45 3.84 6.35 3.29
C GLN A 45 3.38 7.77 2.89
N ALA A 46 3.88 8.31 1.78
CA ALA A 46 3.48 9.61 1.28
C ALA A 46 2.00 9.65 0.87
N PHE A 47 1.50 8.59 0.21
CA PHE A 47 0.09 8.44 -0.09
C PHE A 47 -0.77 8.36 1.18
N ALA A 48 -0.39 7.51 2.13
CA ALA A 48 -1.13 7.34 3.38
C ALA A 48 -1.26 8.65 4.17
N ARG A 49 -0.21 9.48 4.19
CA ARG A 49 -0.28 10.82 4.81
C ARG A 49 -1.25 11.77 4.12
N ARG A 50 -1.48 11.64 2.81
CA ARG A 50 -2.43 12.48 2.04
C ARG A 50 -3.88 12.12 2.28
N VAL A 51 -4.14 10.87 2.64
CA VAL A 51 -5.49 10.33 2.79
C VAL A 51 -5.95 10.40 4.25
N ASN A 52 -5.78 11.57 4.89
CA ASN A 52 -6.18 11.78 6.29
C ASN A 52 -7.63 11.34 6.55
N GLY A 53 -7.82 10.40 7.50
CA GLY A 53 -9.14 10.03 8.07
C GLY A 53 -10.00 9.08 7.22
N VAL A 54 -9.63 8.78 6.00
CA VAL A 54 -10.17 7.63 5.26
C VAL A 54 -9.12 6.53 5.40
N ASP A 55 -9.55 5.31 5.62
CA ASP A 55 -8.70 4.13 5.77
C ASP A 55 -7.81 3.91 4.52
N GLY A 56 -6.91 4.88 4.32
CA GLY A 56 -6.20 5.21 3.09
C GLY A 56 -4.91 4.43 2.90
N SER A 57 -4.98 3.13 3.11
CA SER A 57 -3.92 2.25 2.63
C SER A 57 -3.89 2.31 1.09
N PRO A 58 -2.72 2.53 0.45
CA PRO A 58 -2.57 2.46 -1.01
C PRO A 58 -3.14 1.17 -1.59
N TRP A 59 -3.09 0.11 -0.81
CA TRP A 59 -3.63 -1.19 -1.11
C TRP A 59 -5.17 -1.19 -1.21
N ARG A 60 -5.87 -0.62 -0.24
CA ARG A 60 -7.34 -0.49 -0.27
C ARG A 60 -7.79 0.40 -1.43
N PHE A 61 -7.06 1.47 -1.70
CA PHE A 61 -7.31 2.30 -2.87
C PHE A 61 -7.22 1.49 -4.16
N ALA A 62 -6.15 0.70 -4.35
CA ALA A 62 -5.99 -0.12 -5.56
C ALA A 62 -7.13 -1.13 -5.73
N VAL A 63 -7.55 -1.78 -4.63
CA VAL A 63 -8.69 -2.72 -4.63
C VAL A 63 -9.98 -2.02 -5.04
N LEU A 64 -10.33 -0.91 -4.39
CA LEU A 64 -11.55 -0.15 -4.70
C LEU A 64 -11.53 0.38 -6.14
N PHE A 65 -10.37 0.89 -6.59
CA PHE A 65 -10.20 1.40 -7.96
C PHE A 65 -10.41 0.31 -9.01
N LEU A 66 -9.83 -0.88 -8.81
CA LEU A 66 -9.98 -1.99 -9.75
C LEU A 66 -11.41 -2.51 -9.80
N ILE A 67 -12.11 -2.57 -8.67
CA ILE A 67 -13.53 -2.94 -8.61
C ILE A 67 -14.39 -1.91 -9.36
N ASP A 68 -14.13 -0.61 -9.16
CA ASP A 68 -14.88 0.48 -9.83
C ASP A 68 -14.65 0.48 -11.35
N ALA A 69 -13.42 0.23 -11.78
CA ALA A 69 -13.05 0.25 -13.20
C ALA A 69 -13.45 -1.00 -13.98
N ASN A 70 -13.80 -2.11 -13.31
CA ASN A 70 -14.06 -3.41 -13.94
C ASN A 70 -15.36 -4.04 -13.41
N PRO A 71 -16.51 -3.63 -13.91
CA PRO A 71 -17.80 -4.24 -13.53
C PRO A 71 -17.80 -5.75 -13.74
N GLY A 72 -18.24 -6.51 -12.74
CA GLY A 72 -18.24 -7.97 -12.79
C GLY A 72 -16.92 -8.64 -12.40
N LEU A 73 -15.93 -7.87 -11.94
CA LEU A 73 -14.65 -8.39 -11.46
C LEU A 73 -14.85 -9.41 -10.35
N THR A 74 -14.25 -10.59 -10.48
CA THR A 74 -14.26 -11.60 -9.41
C THR A 74 -13.11 -11.40 -8.44
N GLN A 75 -13.20 -12.03 -7.27
CA GLN A 75 -12.07 -12.04 -6.31
C GLN A 75 -10.82 -12.69 -6.91
N GLY A 76 -11.00 -13.71 -7.77
CA GLY A 76 -9.90 -14.37 -8.47
C GLY A 76 -9.20 -13.43 -9.46
N ASP A 77 -9.99 -12.72 -10.30
CA ASP A 77 -9.45 -11.75 -11.25
C ASP A 77 -8.72 -10.61 -10.54
N LEU A 78 -9.30 -10.11 -9.44
CA LEU A 78 -8.68 -9.08 -8.63
C LEU A 78 -7.35 -9.54 -8.05
N ALA A 79 -7.29 -10.75 -7.49
CA ALA A 79 -6.08 -11.33 -6.93
C ALA A 79 -4.98 -11.48 -8.01
N ALA A 80 -5.36 -11.95 -9.21
CA ALA A 80 -4.44 -12.06 -10.34
C ALA A 80 -3.92 -10.67 -10.78
N ALA A 81 -4.81 -9.68 -10.92
CA ALA A 81 -4.46 -8.33 -11.36
C ALA A 81 -3.45 -7.65 -10.43
N ILE A 82 -3.56 -7.86 -9.11
CA ILE A 82 -2.68 -7.27 -8.11
C ILE A 82 -1.55 -8.20 -7.67
N ARG A 83 -1.40 -9.34 -8.33
CA ARG A 83 -0.33 -10.34 -8.10
C ARG A 83 -0.27 -10.83 -6.65
N ARG A 84 -1.44 -11.14 -6.09
CA ARG A 84 -1.60 -11.70 -4.75
C ARG A 84 -2.41 -12.99 -4.82
N ASN A 85 -2.26 -13.83 -3.80
CA ASN A 85 -3.18 -14.97 -3.64
C ASN A 85 -4.53 -14.49 -3.07
N THR A 86 -5.59 -15.23 -3.37
CA THR A 86 -6.95 -14.93 -2.92
C THR A 86 -7.07 -14.91 -1.41
N SER A 87 -6.29 -15.73 -0.70
CA SER A 87 -6.30 -15.79 0.77
C SER A 87 -5.82 -14.49 1.43
N SER A 88 -4.82 -13.82 0.85
CA SER A 88 -4.34 -12.51 1.36
C SER A 88 -5.30 -11.37 1.06
N LEU A 89 -6.17 -11.53 0.08
CA LEU A 89 -7.16 -10.53 -0.33
C LEU A 89 -8.47 -10.63 0.51
N THR A 90 -8.80 -11.83 0.99
CA THR A 90 -10.02 -12.09 1.74
C THR A 90 -10.19 -11.14 2.95
N PRO A 91 -9.21 -10.95 3.86
CA PRO A 91 -9.38 -10.05 4.99
C PRO A 91 -9.65 -8.59 4.56
N VAL A 92 -9.02 -8.14 3.48
CA VAL A 92 -9.22 -6.78 2.94
C VAL A 92 -10.64 -6.61 2.41
N LEU A 93 -11.13 -7.60 1.64
CA LEU A 93 -12.50 -7.58 1.12
C LEU A 93 -13.54 -7.70 2.23
N ASP A 94 -13.28 -8.52 3.26
CA ASP A 94 -14.17 -8.64 4.41
C ASP A 94 -14.30 -7.31 5.16
N ASP A 95 -13.19 -6.59 5.35
CA ASP A 95 -13.19 -5.26 5.93
C ASP A 95 -13.96 -4.26 5.06
N LEU A 96 -13.76 -4.26 3.74
CA LEU A 96 -14.46 -3.37 2.83
C LEU A 96 -15.97 -3.66 2.77
N CYS A 97 -16.37 -4.94 2.88
CA CYS A 97 -17.77 -5.33 2.99
C CYS A 97 -18.37 -4.88 4.34
N ARG A 98 -17.63 -5.05 5.44
CA ARG A 98 -18.06 -4.61 6.78
C ARG A 98 -18.24 -3.08 6.87
N LEU A 99 -17.43 -2.32 6.12
CA LEU A 99 -17.54 -0.86 6.00
C LEU A 99 -18.62 -0.41 5.00
N ASP A 100 -19.36 -1.35 4.41
CA ASP A 100 -20.35 -1.08 3.36
C ASP A 100 -19.77 -0.36 2.14
N TYR A 101 -18.52 -0.63 1.77
CA TYR A 101 -17.91 -0.07 0.56
C TYR A 101 -18.00 -1.02 -0.63
N VAL A 102 -18.05 -2.32 -0.39
CA VAL A 102 -18.10 -3.38 -1.40
C VAL A 102 -19.19 -4.36 -1.06
N VAL A 103 -19.92 -4.82 -2.07
CA VAL A 103 -20.83 -5.98 -1.98
C VAL A 103 -20.27 -7.12 -2.80
N ARG A 104 -20.52 -8.35 -2.33
CA ARG A 104 -20.24 -9.59 -3.04
C ARG A 104 -21.55 -10.17 -3.56
N GLU A 105 -21.67 -10.34 -4.84
CA GLU A 105 -22.83 -10.96 -5.48
C GLU A 105 -22.42 -12.30 -6.08
N ARG A 106 -23.22 -13.34 -5.86
CA ARG A 106 -22.95 -14.66 -6.46
C ARG A 106 -23.08 -14.59 -7.97
N LEU A 107 -22.10 -15.14 -8.67
CA LEU A 107 -22.18 -15.27 -10.11
C LEU A 107 -23.25 -16.31 -10.47
N ALA A 108 -24.19 -15.94 -11.35
CA ALA A 108 -25.28 -16.85 -11.76
C ALA A 108 -24.78 -18.10 -12.48
N SER A 109 -23.66 -17.99 -13.20
CA SER A 109 -23.03 -19.06 -13.98
C SER A 109 -22.10 -19.96 -13.13
N ASP A 110 -21.58 -19.47 -11.97
CA ASP A 110 -20.74 -20.23 -11.07
C ASP A 110 -21.03 -19.85 -9.62
N ARG A 111 -21.73 -20.72 -8.90
CA ARG A 111 -22.11 -20.50 -7.49
C ARG A 111 -20.91 -20.44 -6.52
N ARG A 112 -19.70 -20.78 -6.96
CA ARG A 112 -18.45 -20.69 -6.17
C ARG A 112 -17.75 -19.36 -6.36
N ALA A 113 -18.08 -18.62 -7.44
CA ALA A 113 -17.51 -17.32 -7.74
C ALA A 113 -18.42 -16.18 -7.26
N TYR A 114 -17.81 -15.13 -6.77
CA TYR A 114 -18.47 -13.88 -6.39
C TYR A 114 -17.92 -12.75 -7.22
N THR A 115 -18.81 -11.94 -7.76
CA THR A 115 -18.46 -10.63 -8.33
C THR A 115 -18.41 -9.57 -7.23
N LEU A 116 -17.60 -8.57 -7.45
CA LEU A 116 -17.37 -7.46 -6.55
C LEU A 116 -17.93 -6.19 -7.16
N THR A 117 -18.68 -5.43 -6.36
CA THR A 117 -19.29 -4.16 -6.81
C THR A 117 -19.16 -3.12 -5.71
N LEU A 118 -18.88 -1.85 -6.07
CA LEU A 118 -18.90 -0.76 -5.10
C LEU A 118 -20.35 -0.36 -4.77
N THR A 119 -20.60 -0.19 -3.48
CA THR A 119 -21.82 0.47 -3.00
C THR A 119 -21.80 1.97 -3.29
N PRO A 120 -22.91 2.71 -3.11
CA PRO A 120 -22.90 4.17 -3.16
C PRO A 120 -21.87 4.79 -2.16
N ALA A 121 -21.76 4.22 -0.96
CA ALA A 121 -20.77 4.64 0.03
C ALA A 121 -19.33 4.37 -0.45
N GLY A 122 -19.07 3.19 -1.03
CA GLY A 122 -17.80 2.84 -1.64
C GLY A 122 -17.40 3.78 -2.77
N LYS A 123 -18.35 4.15 -3.65
CA LYS A 123 -18.12 5.14 -4.72
C LYS A 123 -17.77 6.51 -4.18
N ALA A 124 -18.44 6.97 -3.11
CA ALA A 124 -18.16 8.25 -2.49
C ALA A 124 -16.73 8.28 -1.87
N VAL A 125 -16.32 7.20 -1.20
CA VAL A 125 -14.95 7.05 -0.68
C VAL A 125 -13.94 6.98 -1.81
N MET A 126 -14.23 6.20 -2.86
CA MET A 126 -13.36 6.08 -4.02
C MET A 126 -13.11 7.43 -4.70
N ALA A 127 -14.14 8.28 -4.82
CA ALA A 127 -13.99 9.61 -5.41
C ALA A 127 -13.00 10.49 -4.61
N LYS A 128 -13.05 10.45 -3.26
CA LYS A 128 -12.12 11.16 -2.39
C LYS A 128 -10.69 10.62 -2.52
N LEU A 129 -10.54 9.29 -2.51
CA LEU A 129 -9.25 8.63 -2.66
C LEU A 129 -8.61 8.93 -4.02
N ARG A 130 -9.42 8.98 -5.09
CA ARG A 130 -8.96 9.31 -6.44
C ARG A 130 -8.34 10.69 -6.53
N ALA A 131 -8.93 11.70 -5.88
CA ALA A 131 -8.36 13.04 -5.86
C ALA A 131 -6.96 13.05 -5.21
N SER A 132 -6.81 12.35 -4.08
CA SER A 132 -5.54 12.20 -3.38
C SER A 132 -4.52 11.40 -4.21
N ALA A 133 -4.95 10.35 -4.91
CA ALA A 133 -4.10 9.56 -5.79
C ALA A 133 -3.58 10.37 -6.98
N VAL A 134 -4.42 11.18 -7.60
CA VAL A 134 -4.00 12.08 -8.69
C VAL A 134 -2.97 13.09 -8.19
N ALA A 135 -3.17 13.66 -7.01
CA ALA A 135 -2.20 14.61 -6.44
C ALA A 135 -0.87 13.93 -6.09
N HIS A 136 -0.93 12.69 -5.58
CA HIS A 136 0.25 11.89 -5.28
C HIS A 136 1.03 11.54 -6.56
N GLU A 137 0.33 11.06 -7.59
CA GLU A 137 0.95 10.71 -8.88
C GLU A 137 1.63 11.93 -9.52
N ARG A 138 1.02 13.11 -9.46
CA ARG A 138 1.66 14.36 -9.95
C ARG A 138 2.96 14.67 -9.23
N GLU A 139 3.07 14.37 -7.94
CA GLU A 139 4.31 14.57 -7.21
C GLU A 139 5.39 13.57 -7.64
N ILE A 140 5.03 12.30 -7.80
CA ILE A 140 5.94 11.28 -8.35
C ILE A 140 6.40 11.70 -9.76
N ASP A 141 5.47 12.10 -10.63
CA ASP A 141 5.79 12.56 -11.99
C ASP A 141 6.78 13.74 -12.00
N ARG A 142 6.64 14.67 -11.05
CA ARG A 142 7.56 15.80 -10.89
C ARG A 142 8.97 15.33 -10.48
N LEU A 143 9.07 14.37 -9.57
CA LEU A 143 10.35 13.80 -9.12
C LEU A 143 11.03 12.97 -10.20
N VAL A 144 10.28 12.19 -10.95
CA VAL A 144 10.77 11.36 -12.07
C VAL A 144 11.19 12.25 -13.25
N GLY A 145 10.48 13.36 -13.47
CA GLY A 145 10.66 14.23 -14.63
C GLY A 145 9.85 13.74 -15.84
N ARG A 146 9.29 14.69 -16.58
CA ARG A 146 8.35 14.43 -17.70
C ARG A 146 8.98 13.57 -18.80
N THR A 147 10.25 13.75 -19.10
CA THR A 147 10.98 12.99 -20.14
C THR A 147 11.23 11.55 -19.74
N ASN A 148 11.45 11.28 -18.47
CA ASN A 148 11.82 9.95 -17.94
C ASN A 148 10.61 9.07 -17.59
N ARG A 149 9.42 9.67 -17.43
CA ARG A 149 8.20 8.97 -16.97
C ARG A 149 7.87 7.74 -17.81
N ALA A 150 7.80 7.90 -19.11
CA ALA A 150 7.43 6.81 -20.01
C ALA A 150 8.48 5.69 -20.01
N GLU A 151 9.77 6.05 -19.93
CA GLU A 151 10.87 5.10 -19.88
C GLU A 151 10.88 4.33 -18.55
N LEU A 152 10.67 5.02 -17.42
CA LEU A 152 10.58 4.37 -16.12
C LEU A 152 9.45 3.34 -16.09
N ILE A 153 8.25 3.72 -16.57
CA ILE A 153 7.10 2.78 -16.63
C ILE A 153 7.42 1.58 -17.51
N ARG A 154 8.05 1.77 -18.69
CA ARG A 154 8.46 0.65 -19.56
C ARG A 154 9.46 -0.26 -18.86
N THR A 155 10.44 0.31 -18.18
CA THR A 155 11.46 -0.46 -17.44
C THR A 155 10.84 -1.27 -16.30
N LEU A 156 9.96 -0.65 -15.51
CA LEU A 156 9.24 -1.35 -14.44
C LEU A 156 8.37 -2.50 -14.99
N LYS A 157 7.64 -2.27 -16.09
CA LYS A 157 6.84 -3.33 -16.73
C LYS A 157 7.72 -4.48 -17.22
N ARG A 158 8.89 -4.19 -17.82
CA ARG A 158 9.85 -5.22 -18.27
C ARG A 158 10.42 -6.03 -17.10
N ILE A 159 10.74 -5.39 -15.97
CA ILE A 159 11.17 -6.09 -14.76
C ILE A 159 10.06 -7.02 -14.26
N ILE A 160 8.83 -6.54 -14.22
CA ILE A 160 7.66 -7.30 -13.74
C ILE A 160 7.47 -8.56 -14.63
N SER A 161 7.36 -8.41 -15.95
CA SER A 161 7.11 -9.54 -16.85
C SER A 161 8.28 -10.52 -16.88
N GLY A 162 9.52 -10.01 -16.96
CA GLY A 162 10.69 -10.88 -17.04
C GLY A 162 10.95 -11.73 -15.80
N LEU A 163 10.62 -11.21 -14.61
CA LEU A 163 10.74 -12.00 -13.38
C LEU A 163 9.58 -12.99 -13.17
N GLU A 164 8.44 -12.79 -13.84
CA GLU A 164 7.32 -13.74 -13.81
C GLU A 164 7.56 -14.94 -14.73
N GLU A 165 8.02 -14.71 -15.95
CA GLU A 165 8.36 -15.78 -16.89
C GLU A 165 9.46 -16.71 -16.35
N GLY A 166 10.33 -16.21 -15.47
CA GLY A 166 11.35 -16.99 -14.77
C GLY A 166 10.82 -17.89 -13.63
N ARG A 167 9.57 -17.72 -13.20
CA ARG A 167 8.96 -18.57 -12.15
C ARG A 167 8.33 -19.85 -12.68
N ASP A 168 8.06 -19.91 -13.98
CA ASP A 168 7.42 -21.05 -14.66
C ASP A 168 8.46 -22.02 -15.29
N ARG A 169 9.75 -21.77 -15.05
CA ARG A 169 10.88 -22.64 -15.44
C ARG A 169 11.50 -23.30 -14.23
#